data_c3ca51cd7d099a468af074035a3ec102
#
_entry.id   c3ca51cd7d099a468af074035a3ec102
#
_cell.length_a   1.000
_cell.length_b   1.000
_cell.length_c   1.000
_cell.angle_alpha   90.00
_cell.angle_beta   90.00
_cell.angle_gamma   90.00
#
_symmetry.space_group_name_H-M   'P 1'
#
loop_
_entity.id
_entity.type
_entity.pdbx_description
1 polymer ?
#
loop_
_entity_poly.entity_id
_entity_poly.type
_entity_poly.pdbx_seq_one_letter_code
_entity_poly.pdbx_strand_id
1 'polypeptide(L)'
;MTKTNSYYRPIWTCGRYNEKAQAAIYYNLIAGMSYFFENYSAMVIGEILSVPRNGEFSIEAIASKLNIAMESLEPFFVQLEQMGIVSSVFPTEEIIANYRKRVSEYNCQQQQTVERTTQEKLPYAITNAEQLYTEKVDGITSVMLELTYRCSEKCIHCYNEGATRNDDEISTRGNREELTLDEYKRLIDELYDQGLMKVCLTGGDPFSKSFAWELIDYIYNKGIAFDVFTNGQRIVDEVERLANYFPRLVGVSIYSGIPEVHDYITRIKSSWERSMSVVRQLSALGVPMNLKCCVMRPNVKSYYMVADIAKQYGAVPQFEISLTDSIEGDKCVSKYLRMPPEQLEIVLRDDNVALYVGKEAPNYGGQPKSMNQNPCGAGNNSFCITPEGNLIPCCSFHTLFGNIREQSLSEIIKESKELAYWRRLKLSDYEECGRYDYCAYCNLCPGNNFIEHGTPLKASEVNCYMAKTRYGLAQKMMNGYDPLNGKTLRERLAELPDFTPIRIKREMSLDYSETRLQVGG
;
A
#
# COMPACT_ATOMS: atom_id res chain seq x y z
N MET A 1 -19.95 -36.11 -18.10
CA MET A 1 -20.09 -34.65 -17.91
C MET A 1 -20.21 -34.03 -19.27
N THR A 2 -21.31 -33.42 -19.61
CA THR A 2 -21.48 -32.63 -20.85
C THR A 2 -20.42 -31.53 -20.85
N LYS A 3 -19.52 -31.52 -21.84
CA LYS A 3 -18.52 -30.45 -21.97
C LYS A 3 -19.27 -29.11 -22.10
N THR A 4 -19.04 -28.20 -21.18
CA THR A 4 -19.59 -26.86 -21.22
C THR A 4 -18.70 -26.04 -22.17
N ASN A 5 -19.21 -25.66 -23.34
CA ASN A 5 -18.46 -24.84 -24.29
C ASN A 5 -18.68 -23.33 -24.04
N SER A 6 -19.47 -22.99 -23.02
CA SER A 6 -19.84 -21.61 -22.67
C SER A 6 -19.38 -21.27 -21.25
N TYR A 7 -18.81 -20.09 -21.08
CA TYR A 7 -18.30 -19.57 -19.82
C TYR A 7 -18.74 -18.12 -19.61
N TYR A 8 -18.70 -17.69 -18.35
CA TYR A 8 -18.92 -16.32 -17.94
C TYR A 8 -17.62 -15.69 -17.45
N ARG A 9 -17.43 -14.39 -17.74
CA ARG A 9 -16.40 -13.59 -17.09
C ARG A 9 -16.92 -13.10 -15.73
N PRO A 10 -16.41 -13.62 -14.59
CA PRO A 10 -16.94 -13.25 -13.28
C PRO A 10 -16.80 -11.75 -12.97
N ILE A 11 -17.79 -11.19 -12.23
CA ILE A 11 -17.81 -9.77 -11.86
C ILE A 11 -16.63 -9.35 -10.99
N TRP A 12 -16.08 -10.29 -10.20
CA TRP A 12 -14.93 -10.07 -9.31
C TRP A 12 -13.58 -10.14 -10.00
N THR A 13 -13.54 -10.09 -11.31
CA THR A 13 -12.31 -10.18 -12.08
C THR A 13 -12.02 -8.88 -12.82
N CYS A 14 -10.74 -8.56 -12.91
CA CYS A 14 -10.25 -7.50 -13.77
C CYS A 14 -8.85 -7.85 -14.28
N GLY A 15 -8.32 -7.03 -15.17
CA GLY A 15 -6.98 -7.26 -15.68
C GLY A 15 -6.66 -6.38 -16.88
N ARG A 16 -5.47 -6.58 -17.40
CA ARG A 16 -4.94 -5.84 -18.52
C ARG A 16 -4.22 -6.77 -19.50
N TYR A 17 -4.55 -6.69 -20.76
CA TYR A 17 -3.77 -7.23 -21.87
C TYR A 17 -3.02 -6.09 -22.57
N ASN A 18 -1.73 -6.26 -22.76
CA ASN A 18 -0.87 -5.37 -23.53
C ASN A 18 -0.45 -6.10 -24.83
N GLU A 19 -1.01 -5.66 -25.94
CA GLU A 19 -0.79 -6.28 -27.23
C GLU A 19 0.67 -6.17 -27.69
N LYS A 20 1.31 -5.01 -27.48
CA LYS A 20 2.72 -4.79 -27.87
C LYS A 20 3.67 -5.71 -27.12
N ALA A 21 3.44 -5.91 -25.83
CA ALA A 21 4.24 -6.76 -24.98
C ALA A 21 3.85 -8.25 -25.09
N GLN A 22 2.73 -8.58 -25.74
CA GLN A 22 2.14 -9.93 -25.73
C GLN A 22 2.04 -10.51 -24.31
N ALA A 23 1.60 -9.66 -23.38
CA ALA A 23 1.54 -9.95 -21.94
C ALA A 23 0.19 -9.54 -21.36
N ALA A 24 -0.31 -10.35 -20.42
CA ALA A 24 -1.52 -10.03 -19.69
C ALA A 24 -1.33 -10.28 -18.19
N ILE A 25 -1.97 -9.40 -17.39
CA ILE A 25 -2.19 -9.64 -15.98
C ILE A 25 -3.69 -9.76 -15.72
N TYR A 26 -4.06 -10.70 -14.87
CA TYR A 26 -5.44 -10.97 -14.50
C TYR A 26 -5.57 -11.11 -12.99
N TYR A 27 -6.60 -10.51 -12.41
CA TYR A 27 -6.87 -10.53 -10.98
C TYR A 27 -8.17 -11.28 -10.68
N ASN A 28 -8.09 -12.18 -9.70
CA ASN A 28 -9.24 -12.68 -8.96
C ASN A 28 -9.32 -11.90 -7.64
N LEU A 29 -10.17 -10.88 -7.61
CA LEU A 29 -10.22 -9.89 -6.54
C LEU A 29 -10.82 -10.41 -5.22
N ILE A 30 -11.69 -11.44 -5.27
CA ILE A 30 -12.19 -12.11 -4.06
C ILE A 30 -11.07 -12.94 -3.42
N ALA A 31 -10.34 -13.73 -4.23
CA ALA A 31 -9.26 -14.58 -3.73
C ALA A 31 -7.98 -13.78 -3.39
N GLY A 32 -7.89 -12.50 -3.79
CA GLY A 32 -6.68 -11.71 -3.64
C GLY A 32 -5.50 -12.22 -4.47
N MET A 33 -5.79 -12.92 -5.58
CA MET A 33 -4.79 -13.56 -6.43
C MET A 33 -4.59 -12.79 -7.74
N SER A 34 -3.36 -12.82 -8.25
CA SER A 34 -3.03 -12.28 -9.57
C SER A 34 -2.27 -13.34 -10.38
N TYR A 35 -2.47 -13.31 -11.69
CA TYR A 35 -1.91 -14.26 -12.64
C TYR A 35 -1.30 -13.53 -13.81
N PHE A 36 -0.11 -13.97 -14.22
CA PHE A 36 0.58 -13.45 -15.39
C PHE A 36 0.51 -14.45 -16.54
N PHE A 37 0.24 -13.92 -17.74
CA PHE A 37 0.17 -14.70 -18.97
C PHE A 37 1.02 -14.01 -20.04
N GLU A 38 1.61 -14.81 -20.93
CA GLU A 38 2.38 -14.30 -22.06
C GLU A 38 2.06 -15.06 -23.35
N ASN A 39 2.38 -14.44 -24.48
CA ASN A 39 2.19 -15.00 -25.81
C ASN A 39 0.71 -15.42 -26.08
N TYR A 40 0.47 -16.63 -26.56
CA TYR A 40 -0.88 -17.10 -26.89
C TYR A 40 -1.84 -17.10 -25.70
N SER A 41 -1.36 -17.45 -24.50
CA SER A 41 -2.19 -17.41 -23.30
C SER A 41 -2.63 -15.98 -22.97
N ALA A 42 -1.74 -14.99 -23.17
CA ALA A 42 -2.10 -13.57 -22.99
C ALA A 42 -3.15 -13.10 -23.99
N MET A 43 -3.09 -13.58 -25.25
CA MET A 43 -4.10 -13.26 -26.26
C MET A 43 -5.48 -13.82 -25.87
N VAL A 44 -5.54 -15.07 -25.39
CA VAL A 44 -6.79 -15.67 -24.89
C VAL A 44 -7.35 -14.86 -23.71
N ILE A 45 -6.51 -14.47 -22.76
CA ILE A 45 -6.89 -13.61 -21.64
C ILE A 45 -7.38 -12.24 -22.15
N GLY A 46 -6.76 -11.68 -23.19
CA GLY A 46 -7.19 -10.45 -23.85
C GLY A 46 -8.63 -10.56 -24.38
N GLU A 47 -8.96 -11.68 -25.02
CA GLU A 47 -10.33 -11.93 -25.48
C GLU A 47 -11.34 -12.06 -24.33
N ILE A 48 -10.98 -12.77 -23.25
CA ILE A 48 -11.81 -12.86 -22.05
C ILE A 48 -12.02 -11.47 -21.44
N LEU A 49 -10.98 -10.63 -21.36
CA LEU A 49 -11.06 -9.28 -20.83
C LEU A 49 -11.94 -8.34 -21.70
N SER A 50 -12.08 -8.62 -22.99
CA SER A 50 -12.96 -7.87 -23.89
C SER A 50 -14.45 -8.14 -23.65
N VAL A 51 -14.79 -9.27 -23.02
CA VAL A 51 -16.16 -9.62 -22.64
C VAL A 51 -16.56 -8.77 -21.43
N PRO A 52 -17.76 -8.17 -21.39
CA PRO A 52 -18.25 -7.47 -20.20
C PRO A 52 -18.24 -8.40 -18.95
N ARG A 53 -18.10 -7.81 -17.77
CA ARG A 53 -18.27 -8.57 -16.51
C ARG A 53 -19.64 -9.23 -16.47
N ASN A 54 -19.71 -10.46 -16.01
CA ASN A 54 -20.87 -11.38 -16.08
C ASN A 54 -21.34 -11.68 -17.51
N GLY A 55 -20.61 -11.24 -18.53
CA GLY A 55 -20.89 -11.60 -19.91
C GLY A 55 -20.55 -13.04 -20.21
N GLU A 56 -21.37 -13.66 -21.05
CA GLU A 56 -21.18 -15.02 -21.55
C GLU A 56 -20.32 -15.01 -22.82
N PHE A 57 -19.50 -16.02 -22.99
CA PHE A 57 -18.69 -16.25 -24.19
C PHE A 57 -18.46 -17.75 -24.41
N SER A 58 -18.13 -18.15 -25.64
CA SER A 58 -17.81 -19.53 -25.97
C SER A 58 -16.34 -19.72 -26.29
N ILE A 59 -15.81 -20.92 -26.00
CA ILE A 59 -14.44 -21.29 -26.36
C ILE A 59 -14.26 -21.29 -27.87
N GLU A 60 -15.29 -21.76 -28.63
CA GLU A 60 -15.26 -21.79 -30.10
C GLU A 60 -15.09 -20.40 -30.70
N ALA A 61 -15.74 -19.38 -30.13
CA ALA A 61 -15.60 -18.01 -30.60
C ALA A 61 -14.16 -17.51 -30.43
N ILE A 62 -13.53 -17.79 -29.29
CA ILE A 62 -12.14 -17.43 -29.03
C ILE A 62 -11.18 -18.27 -29.92
N ALA A 63 -11.41 -19.57 -30.04
CA ALA A 63 -10.64 -20.47 -30.90
C ALA A 63 -10.61 -20.01 -32.35
N SER A 64 -11.81 -19.69 -32.89
CA SER A 64 -11.97 -19.19 -34.24
C SER A 64 -11.29 -17.83 -34.46
N LYS A 65 -11.47 -16.89 -33.52
CA LYS A 65 -10.89 -15.56 -33.62
C LYS A 65 -9.36 -15.56 -33.58
N LEU A 66 -8.78 -16.40 -32.72
CA LEU A 66 -7.32 -16.50 -32.54
C LEU A 66 -6.66 -17.55 -33.44
N ASN A 67 -7.44 -18.29 -34.23
CA ASN A 67 -6.99 -19.41 -35.05
C ASN A 67 -6.19 -20.45 -34.23
N ILE A 68 -6.76 -20.86 -33.10
CA ILE A 68 -6.20 -21.85 -32.17
C ILE A 68 -7.10 -23.09 -32.19
N ALA A 69 -6.48 -24.28 -32.17
CA ALA A 69 -7.23 -25.56 -32.13
C ALA A 69 -8.00 -25.69 -30.79
N MET A 70 -9.26 -26.12 -30.86
CA MET A 70 -10.13 -26.32 -29.69
C MET A 70 -9.51 -27.27 -28.66
N GLU A 71 -8.87 -28.33 -29.11
CA GLU A 71 -8.23 -29.36 -28.28
C GLU A 71 -7.13 -28.76 -27.39
N SER A 72 -6.53 -27.64 -27.80
CA SER A 72 -5.51 -26.93 -27.04
C SER A 72 -6.12 -25.97 -25.99
N LEU A 73 -7.32 -25.42 -26.27
CA LEU A 73 -7.98 -24.47 -25.39
C LEU A 73 -8.80 -25.13 -24.27
N GLU A 74 -9.46 -26.26 -24.54
CA GLU A 74 -10.29 -26.94 -23.53
C GLU A 74 -9.55 -27.20 -22.20
N PRO A 75 -8.35 -27.77 -22.16
CA PRO A 75 -7.62 -27.97 -20.91
C PRO A 75 -7.24 -26.67 -20.23
N PHE A 76 -6.95 -25.62 -21.02
CA PHE A 76 -6.62 -24.30 -20.49
C PHE A 76 -7.83 -23.66 -19.82
N PHE A 77 -9.02 -23.74 -20.39
CA PHE A 77 -10.23 -23.22 -19.78
C PHE A 77 -10.62 -23.96 -18.50
N VAL A 78 -10.36 -25.25 -18.38
CA VAL A 78 -10.51 -25.99 -17.12
C VAL A 78 -9.59 -25.42 -16.03
N GLN A 79 -8.35 -25.08 -16.38
CA GLN A 79 -7.41 -24.45 -15.45
C GLN A 79 -7.88 -23.03 -15.07
N LEU A 80 -8.33 -22.21 -16.04
CA LEU A 80 -8.83 -20.87 -15.78
C LEU A 80 -10.06 -20.88 -14.85
N GLU A 81 -10.92 -21.89 -14.97
CA GLU A 81 -12.06 -22.06 -14.06
C GLU A 81 -11.60 -22.43 -12.65
N GLN A 82 -10.63 -23.32 -12.49
CA GLN A 82 -10.03 -23.66 -11.20
C GLN A 82 -9.37 -22.45 -10.54
N MET A 83 -8.77 -21.56 -11.32
CA MET A 83 -8.19 -20.29 -10.87
C MET A 83 -9.26 -19.20 -10.56
N GLY A 84 -10.53 -19.46 -10.87
CA GLY A 84 -11.63 -18.50 -10.70
C GLY A 84 -11.57 -17.31 -11.67
N ILE A 85 -10.89 -17.48 -12.80
CA ILE A 85 -10.77 -16.49 -13.90
C ILE A 85 -12.00 -16.50 -14.77
N VAL A 86 -12.56 -17.68 -15.02
CA VAL A 86 -13.82 -17.89 -15.73
C VAL A 86 -14.74 -18.76 -14.88
N SER A 87 -16.04 -18.80 -15.22
CA SER A 87 -17.03 -19.62 -14.53
C SER A 87 -17.95 -20.28 -15.55
N SER A 88 -18.16 -21.60 -15.43
CA SER A 88 -19.16 -22.33 -16.23
C SER A 88 -20.59 -22.06 -15.75
N VAL A 89 -20.77 -21.38 -14.62
CA VAL A 89 -22.06 -21.03 -14.04
C VAL A 89 -22.15 -19.51 -13.92
N PHE A 90 -23.32 -18.95 -14.21
CA PHE A 90 -23.56 -17.51 -14.05
C PHE A 90 -23.30 -17.06 -12.60
N PRO A 91 -22.47 -16.05 -12.33
CA PRO A 91 -22.11 -15.58 -11.01
C PRO A 91 -23.27 -14.82 -10.32
N THR A 92 -24.18 -15.55 -9.67
CA THR A 92 -25.26 -14.94 -8.90
C THR A 92 -24.74 -14.33 -7.60
N GLU A 93 -25.53 -13.44 -6.99
CA GLU A 93 -25.21 -12.85 -5.69
C GLU A 93 -24.93 -13.91 -4.60
N GLU A 94 -25.68 -15.00 -4.61
CA GLU A 94 -25.48 -16.13 -3.68
C GLU A 94 -24.11 -16.80 -3.92
N ILE A 95 -23.71 -17.02 -5.17
CA ILE A 95 -22.39 -17.60 -5.50
C ILE A 95 -21.28 -16.65 -5.04
N ILE A 96 -21.44 -15.35 -5.26
CA ILE A 96 -20.47 -14.33 -4.82
C ILE A 96 -20.36 -14.33 -3.30
N ALA A 97 -21.47 -14.30 -2.57
CA ALA A 97 -21.50 -14.32 -1.13
C ALA A 97 -20.85 -15.60 -0.54
N ASN A 98 -21.18 -16.76 -1.10
CA ASN A 98 -20.59 -18.03 -0.71
C ASN A 98 -19.08 -18.09 -1.03
N TYR A 99 -18.64 -17.51 -2.13
CA TYR A 99 -17.22 -17.44 -2.46
C TYR A 99 -16.46 -16.52 -1.49
N ARG A 100 -16.96 -15.32 -1.23
CA ARG A 100 -16.42 -14.40 -0.23
C ARG A 100 -16.30 -15.04 1.15
N LYS A 101 -17.35 -15.72 1.60
CA LYS A 101 -17.37 -16.40 2.88
C LYS A 101 -16.27 -17.46 2.97
N ARG A 102 -16.15 -18.34 1.98
CA ARG A 102 -15.10 -19.39 1.94
C ARG A 102 -13.70 -18.81 1.97
N VAL A 103 -13.45 -17.73 1.21
CA VAL A 103 -12.13 -17.06 1.18
C VAL A 103 -11.84 -16.39 2.53
N SER A 104 -12.82 -15.73 3.14
CA SER A 104 -12.67 -15.12 4.46
C SER A 104 -12.34 -16.17 5.53
N GLU A 105 -13.07 -17.29 5.57
CA GLU A 105 -12.80 -18.39 6.48
C GLU A 105 -11.41 -18.99 6.26
N TYR A 106 -11.02 -19.20 5.00
CA TYR A 106 -9.69 -19.69 4.66
C TYR A 106 -8.60 -18.70 5.13
N ASN A 107 -8.74 -17.41 4.88
CA ASN A 107 -7.77 -16.40 5.31
C ASN A 107 -7.63 -16.34 6.83
N CYS A 108 -8.74 -16.40 7.57
CA CYS A 108 -8.71 -16.47 9.03
C CYS A 108 -8.00 -17.74 9.54
N GLN A 109 -8.23 -18.90 8.92
CA GLN A 109 -7.55 -20.15 9.27
C GLN A 109 -6.06 -20.12 8.95
N GLN A 110 -5.68 -19.64 7.77
CA GLN A 110 -4.27 -19.51 7.37
C GLN A 110 -3.49 -18.59 8.30
N GLN A 111 -4.08 -17.51 8.78
CA GLN A 111 -3.47 -16.64 9.79
C GLN A 111 -3.20 -17.34 11.12
N GLN A 112 -3.94 -18.43 11.42
CA GLN A 112 -3.77 -19.20 12.66
C GLN A 112 -2.68 -20.27 12.57
N THR A 113 -2.37 -20.79 11.38
CA THR A 113 -1.61 -22.03 11.21
C THR A 113 -0.27 -21.90 10.50
N VAL A 114 0.03 -20.77 9.83
CA VAL A 114 1.21 -20.65 8.98
C VAL A 114 2.22 -19.66 9.52
N GLU A 115 3.44 -20.12 9.80
CA GLU A 115 4.64 -19.29 9.74
C GLU A 115 4.85 -18.87 8.28
N ARG A 116 4.41 -17.67 7.91
CA ARG A 116 4.59 -17.15 6.55
C ARG A 116 6.06 -16.86 6.30
N THR A 117 6.53 -17.16 5.11
CA THR A 117 7.86 -16.70 4.66
C THR A 117 7.87 -15.18 4.57
N THR A 118 9.05 -14.57 4.66
CA THR A 118 9.22 -13.11 4.69
C THR A 118 8.60 -12.42 3.47
N GLN A 119 8.62 -13.06 2.29
CA GLN A 119 8.02 -12.53 1.06
C GLN A 119 6.49 -12.59 1.04
N GLU A 120 5.88 -13.62 1.63
CA GLU A 120 4.42 -13.76 1.68
C GLU A 120 3.74 -12.80 2.67
N LYS A 121 4.52 -12.22 3.57
CA LYS A 121 4.04 -11.31 4.62
C LYS A 121 4.02 -9.83 4.19
N LEU A 122 4.57 -9.49 3.01
CA LEU A 122 4.59 -8.11 2.51
C LEU A 122 3.31 -7.81 1.74
N PRO A 123 2.37 -7.05 2.30
CA PRO A 123 1.09 -6.75 1.66
C PRO A 123 1.22 -5.85 0.43
N TYR A 124 2.37 -5.20 0.26
CA TYR A 124 2.74 -4.44 -0.95
C TYR A 124 3.78 -5.15 -1.80
N ALA A 125 4.17 -6.37 -1.46
CA ALA A 125 4.96 -7.12 -2.39
C ALA A 125 4.17 -7.12 -3.70
N ILE A 126 4.76 -6.48 -4.70
CA ILE A 126 4.38 -6.70 -6.07
C ILE A 126 4.33 -8.20 -6.20
N THR A 127 3.18 -8.77 -6.48
CA THR A 127 3.09 -10.22 -6.68
C THR A 127 4.05 -10.57 -7.79
N ASN A 128 4.53 -11.81 -7.81
CA ASN A 128 5.38 -12.27 -8.91
C ASN A 128 4.71 -11.98 -10.27
N ALA A 129 3.38 -12.12 -10.37
CA ALA A 129 2.61 -11.82 -11.58
C ALA A 129 2.67 -10.31 -11.95
N GLU A 130 2.54 -9.41 -11.00
CA GLU A 130 2.65 -7.97 -11.23
C GLU A 130 4.07 -7.57 -11.63
N GLN A 131 5.08 -8.19 -11.02
CA GLN A 131 6.48 -7.96 -11.38
C GLN A 131 6.75 -8.42 -12.82
N LEU A 132 6.35 -9.63 -13.19
CA LEU A 132 6.51 -10.15 -14.54
C LEU A 132 5.82 -9.28 -15.59
N TYR A 133 4.61 -8.81 -15.30
CA TYR A 133 3.91 -7.89 -16.18
C TYR A 133 4.67 -6.56 -16.33
N THR A 134 5.13 -5.98 -15.22
CA THR A 134 5.91 -4.72 -15.20
C THR A 134 7.23 -4.84 -15.94
N GLU A 135 7.91 -5.98 -15.90
CA GLU A 135 9.15 -6.24 -16.63
C GLU A 135 8.94 -6.36 -18.16
N LYS A 136 7.73 -6.77 -18.58
CA LYS A 136 7.38 -6.93 -20.00
C LYS A 136 6.82 -5.65 -20.63
N VAL A 137 6.15 -4.82 -19.85
CA VAL A 137 5.46 -3.62 -20.35
C VAL A 137 6.36 -2.40 -20.19
N ASP A 138 6.70 -1.78 -21.31
CA ASP A 138 7.40 -0.50 -21.33
C ASP A 138 6.39 0.64 -21.13
N GLY A 139 6.18 1.02 -19.85
CA GLY A 139 5.22 2.07 -19.48
C GLY A 139 4.96 2.16 -17.99
N ILE A 140 3.92 2.91 -17.63
CA ILE A 140 3.48 3.09 -16.25
C ILE A 140 2.49 1.99 -15.91
N THR A 141 2.87 1.06 -15.06
CA THR A 141 2.05 -0.10 -14.69
C THR A 141 1.27 0.09 -13.39
N SER A 142 1.70 1.01 -12.54
CA SER A 142 0.97 1.36 -11.31
C SER A 142 1.08 2.85 -10.98
N VAL A 143 0.03 3.40 -10.37
CA VAL A 143 0.01 4.78 -9.90
C VAL A 143 -0.65 4.88 -8.54
N MET A 144 -0.12 5.78 -7.70
CA MET A 144 -0.77 6.22 -6.47
C MET A 144 -1.40 7.59 -6.74
N LEU A 145 -2.67 7.75 -6.43
CA LEU A 145 -3.40 9.00 -6.55
C LEU A 145 -3.70 9.53 -5.15
N GLU A 146 -3.07 10.64 -4.78
CA GLU A 146 -3.47 11.42 -3.62
C GLU A 146 -4.64 12.30 -4.04
N LEU A 147 -5.89 11.89 -3.77
CA LEU A 147 -7.08 12.57 -4.29
C LEU A 147 -7.28 13.95 -3.65
N THR A 148 -6.89 14.08 -2.40
CA THR A 148 -7.02 15.30 -1.61
C THR A 148 -6.09 15.22 -0.41
N TYR A 149 -5.68 16.35 0.13
CA TYR A 149 -5.02 16.38 1.44
C TYR A 149 -6.00 16.53 2.60
N ARG A 150 -7.29 16.70 2.34
CA ARG A 150 -8.32 16.74 3.39
C ARG A 150 -8.43 15.40 4.08
N CYS A 151 -8.60 15.44 5.40
CA CYS A 151 -8.71 14.25 6.22
C CYS A 151 -9.62 14.52 7.41
N SER A 152 -10.44 13.54 7.79
CA SER A 152 -11.28 13.58 9.00
C SER A 152 -10.48 13.37 10.29
N GLU A 153 -9.21 12.94 10.20
CA GLU A 153 -8.30 12.78 11.32
C GLU A 153 -7.19 13.82 11.32
N LYS A 154 -6.55 14.00 12.49
CA LYS A 154 -5.50 14.98 12.75
C LYS A 154 -4.28 14.30 13.36
N CYS A 155 -3.84 13.19 12.75
CA CYS A 155 -2.82 12.30 13.30
C CYS A 155 -1.53 13.04 13.64
N ILE A 156 -1.00 12.79 14.85
CA ILE A 156 0.19 13.47 15.36
C ILE A 156 1.46 13.21 14.56
N HIS A 157 1.50 12.12 13.80
CA HIS A 157 2.63 11.69 12.97
C HIS A 157 2.42 11.94 11.47
N CYS A 158 1.33 12.61 11.09
CA CYS A 158 1.01 12.81 9.68
C CYS A 158 2.09 13.66 8.99
N TYR A 159 2.65 13.15 7.90
CA TYR A 159 3.64 13.87 7.10
C TYR A 159 3.02 15.00 6.26
N ASN A 160 1.70 14.92 6.00
CA ASN A 160 0.92 15.94 5.29
C ASN A 160 0.39 17.00 6.25
N GLU A 161 1.26 17.82 6.83
CA GLU A 161 0.86 18.76 7.87
C GLU A 161 0.05 19.95 7.38
N GLY A 162 0.43 20.55 6.25
CA GLY A 162 -0.24 21.71 5.66
C GLY A 162 -1.58 21.39 5.02
N ALA A 163 -1.87 20.12 4.84
CA ALA A 163 -3.19 19.69 4.47
C ALA A 163 -4.14 19.99 5.59
N THR A 164 -4.66 21.17 5.55
CA THR A 164 -5.67 21.74 6.38
C THR A 164 -6.50 20.72 7.12
N ARG A 165 -6.36 20.81 8.34
CA ARG A 165 -7.02 20.02 9.30
C ARG A 165 -8.42 20.54 9.61
N ASN A 166 -8.88 21.48 8.81
CA ASN A 166 -10.25 21.96 8.80
C ASN A 166 -10.91 21.50 7.51
N ASP A 167 -12.06 20.85 7.61
CA ASP A 167 -12.84 20.37 6.46
C ASP A 167 -13.22 21.50 5.48
N ASP A 168 -13.16 22.75 5.91
CA ASP A 168 -13.59 23.94 5.16
C ASP A 168 -12.44 24.72 4.51
N GLU A 169 -11.18 24.41 4.79
CA GLU A 169 -10.06 25.12 4.18
C GLU A 169 -9.50 24.36 2.98
N ILE A 170 -9.36 25.05 1.87
CA ILE A 170 -8.67 24.58 0.66
C ILE A 170 -7.21 24.33 1.01
N SER A 171 -6.65 23.22 0.54
CA SER A 171 -5.23 22.94 0.71
C SER A 171 -4.40 24.13 0.25
N THR A 172 -3.59 24.67 1.15
CA THR A 172 -2.74 25.83 0.85
C THR A 172 -1.41 25.45 0.19
N ARG A 173 -1.15 24.14 0.00
CA ARG A 173 0.03 23.68 -0.73
C ARG A 173 -0.03 24.19 -2.16
N GLY A 174 0.81 25.16 -2.46
CA GLY A 174 1.11 25.60 -3.80
C GLY A 174 0.10 26.50 -4.49
N ASN A 175 -0.92 27.05 -3.84
CA ASN A 175 -1.95 27.93 -4.45
C ASN A 175 -2.67 27.34 -5.68
N ARG A 176 -2.66 26.02 -5.88
CA ARG A 176 -3.31 25.35 -7.01
C ARG A 176 -4.56 24.62 -6.55
N GLU A 177 -5.62 24.73 -7.34
CA GLU A 177 -6.83 23.94 -7.17
C GLU A 177 -6.54 22.45 -7.31
N GLU A 178 -7.17 21.62 -6.47
CA GLU A 178 -7.12 20.16 -6.63
C GLU A 178 -7.78 19.73 -7.95
N LEU A 179 -7.30 18.62 -8.51
CA LEU A 179 -7.83 18.05 -9.74
C LEU A 179 -9.34 17.78 -9.66
N THR A 180 -10.03 18.01 -10.76
CA THR A 180 -11.44 17.70 -10.98
C THR A 180 -11.61 16.23 -11.36
N LEU A 181 -12.85 15.71 -11.31
CA LEU A 181 -13.18 14.36 -11.77
C LEU A 181 -12.79 14.13 -13.24
N ASP A 182 -13.04 15.10 -14.11
CA ASP A 182 -12.73 14.97 -15.54
C ASP A 182 -11.22 14.96 -15.81
N GLU A 183 -10.44 15.68 -15.01
CA GLU A 183 -8.97 15.62 -15.09
C GLU A 183 -8.44 14.25 -14.63
N TYR A 184 -9.01 13.67 -13.56
CA TYR A 184 -8.67 12.29 -13.15
C TYR A 184 -9.07 11.26 -14.20
N LYS A 185 -10.25 11.38 -14.84
CA LYS A 185 -10.66 10.46 -15.90
C LYS A 185 -9.70 10.51 -17.09
N ARG A 186 -9.32 11.70 -17.55
CA ARG A 186 -8.32 11.85 -18.62
C ARG A 186 -6.97 11.24 -18.23
N LEU A 187 -6.51 11.50 -17.02
CA LEU A 187 -5.28 10.90 -16.50
C LEU A 187 -5.35 9.37 -16.49
N ILE A 188 -6.45 8.80 -16.03
CA ILE A 188 -6.66 7.33 -16.04
C ILE A 188 -6.66 6.78 -17.47
N ASP A 189 -7.21 7.50 -18.43
CA ASP A 189 -7.18 7.11 -19.85
C ASP A 189 -5.75 7.09 -20.39
N GLU A 190 -4.97 8.14 -20.17
CA GLU A 190 -3.57 8.19 -20.58
C GLU A 190 -2.73 7.10 -19.91
N LEU A 191 -2.92 6.86 -18.62
CA LEU A 191 -2.25 5.79 -17.87
C LEU A 191 -2.66 4.40 -18.40
N TYR A 192 -3.93 4.22 -18.72
CA TYR A 192 -4.43 2.98 -19.29
C TYR A 192 -3.75 2.67 -20.63
N ASP A 193 -3.56 3.65 -21.49
CA ASP A 193 -2.86 3.49 -22.76
C ASP A 193 -1.37 3.16 -22.58
N GLN A 194 -0.77 3.58 -21.48
CA GLN A 194 0.61 3.26 -21.09
C GLN A 194 0.80 1.85 -20.50
N GLY A 195 -0.28 1.13 -20.20
CA GLY A 195 -0.20 -0.24 -19.64
C GLY A 195 -0.57 -0.35 -18.16
N LEU A 196 -1.25 0.66 -17.60
CA LEU A 196 -1.69 0.66 -16.21
C LEU A 196 -2.45 -0.61 -15.84
N MET A 197 -2.02 -1.31 -14.81
CA MET A 197 -2.68 -2.49 -14.26
C MET A 197 -3.44 -2.19 -12.97
N LYS A 198 -2.93 -1.25 -12.15
CA LYS A 198 -3.55 -0.91 -10.87
C LYS A 198 -3.36 0.55 -10.46
N VAL A 199 -4.31 1.02 -9.64
CA VAL A 199 -4.33 2.34 -9.03
C VAL A 199 -4.42 2.19 -7.51
N CYS A 200 -3.70 3.01 -6.75
CA CYS A 200 -3.90 3.15 -5.30
C CYS A 200 -4.54 4.51 -5.01
N LEU A 201 -5.72 4.53 -4.43
CA LEU A 201 -6.40 5.74 -4.00
C LEU A 201 -6.04 6.06 -2.55
N THR A 202 -5.52 7.26 -2.31
CA THR A 202 -5.01 7.71 -1.02
C THR A 202 -5.08 9.24 -0.90
N GLY A 203 -4.25 9.83 -0.05
CA GLY A 203 -4.13 11.27 0.19
C GLY A 203 -4.16 11.58 1.68
N GLY A 204 -4.96 12.55 2.10
CA GLY A 204 -5.40 12.66 3.49
C GLY A 204 -6.32 11.51 3.81
N ASP A 205 -7.54 11.55 3.25
CA ASP A 205 -8.41 10.38 3.13
C ASP A 205 -9.17 10.49 1.78
N PRO A 206 -9.13 9.47 0.90
CA PRO A 206 -9.71 9.57 -0.45
C PRO A 206 -11.23 9.84 -0.42
N PHE A 207 -11.95 9.36 0.60
CA PHE A 207 -13.38 9.60 0.76
C PHE A 207 -13.71 11.00 1.30
N SER A 208 -12.72 11.83 1.58
CA SER A 208 -12.91 13.27 1.80
C SER A 208 -13.07 14.04 0.48
N LYS A 209 -12.83 13.39 -0.67
CA LYS A 209 -13.11 13.96 -2.00
C LYS A 209 -14.56 13.67 -2.40
N SER A 210 -15.31 14.68 -2.79
CA SER A 210 -16.74 14.58 -3.06
C SER A 210 -17.10 13.59 -4.17
N PHE A 211 -16.24 13.43 -5.17
CA PHE A 211 -16.42 12.54 -6.29
C PHE A 211 -15.63 11.22 -6.21
N ALA A 212 -15.19 10.83 -5.01
CA ALA A 212 -14.41 9.60 -4.84
C ALA A 212 -15.12 8.36 -5.41
N TRP A 213 -16.43 8.27 -5.20
CA TRP A 213 -17.24 7.15 -5.69
C TRP A 213 -17.36 7.12 -7.20
N GLU A 214 -17.54 8.27 -7.86
CA GLU A 214 -17.61 8.39 -9.31
C GLU A 214 -16.26 8.02 -9.96
N LEU A 215 -15.15 8.34 -9.29
CA LEU A 215 -13.84 7.94 -9.75
C LEU A 215 -13.60 6.42 -9.57
N ILE A 216 -14.02 5.84 -8.45
CA ILE A 216 -13.98 4.39 -8.23
C ILE A 216 -14.80 3.66 -9.29
N ASP A 217 -16.02 4.15 -9.57
CA ASP A 217 -16.86 3.59 -10.62
C ASP A 217 -16.18 3.63 -11.99
N TYR A 218 -15.54 4.75 -12.32
CA TYR A 218 -14.79 4.89 -13.57
C TYR A 218 -13.62 3.89 -13.69
N ILE A 219 -12.81 3.77 -12.63
CA ILE A 219 -11.68 2.82 -12.57
C ILE A 219 -12.18 1.38 -12.68
N TYR A 220 -13.23 1.05 -11.93
CA TYR A 220 -13.87 -0.25 -11.97
C TYR A 220 -14.37 -0.59 -13.37
N ASN A 221 -15.13 0.29 -14.02
CA ASN A 221 -15.68 0.06 -15.36
C ASN A 221 -14.60 -0.07 -16.44
N LYS A 222 -13.45 0.56 -16.27
CA LYS A 222 -12.28 0.36 -17.13
C LYS A 222 -11.57 -0.98 -16.92
N GLY A 223 -11.94 -1.77 -15.91
CA GLY A 223 -11.30 -3.05 -15.63
C GLY A 223 -9.92 -2.94 -14.98
N ILE A 224 -9.61 -1.79 -14.36
CA ILE A 224 -8.36 -1.56 -13.64
C ILE A 224 -8.51 -2.03 -12.20
N ALA A 225 -7.52 -2.77 -11.68
CA ALA A 225 -7.47 -3.13 -10.26
C ALA A 225 -7.21 -1.88 -9.41
N PHE A 226 -7.79 -1.81 -8.22
CA PHE A 226 -7.53 -0.67 -7.34
C PHE A 226 -7.39 -1.06 -5.87
N ASP A 227 -6.52 -0.30 -5.19
CA ASP A 227 -6.34 -0.33 -3.74
C ASP A 227 -6.91 0.96 -3.16
N VAL A 228 -7.35 0.90 -1.91
CA VAL A 228 -7.81 2.07 -1.17
C VAL A 228 -7.09 2.13 0.17
N PHE A 229 -6.49 3.29 0.51
CA PHE A 229 -5.92 3.55 1.83
C PHE A 229 -6.75 4.59 2.54
N THR A 230 -7.35 4.23 3.66
CA THR A 230 -8.29 5.07 4.40
C THR A 230 -8.12 4.92 5.90
N ASN A 231 -8.54 5.93 6.64
CA ASN A 231 -8.73 5.83 8.08
C ASN A 231 -10.09 5.22 8.48
N GLY A 232 -10.98 5.01 7.50
CA GLY A 232 -12.29 4.40 7.70
C GLY A 232 -13.40 5.34 8.18
N GLN A 233 -13.08 6.58 8.59
CA GLN A 233 -14.05 7.46 9.27
C GLN A 233 -15.26 7.83 8.40
N ARG A 234 -15.06 7.95 7.08
CA ARG A 234 -16.08 8.43 6.14
C ARG A 234 -16.85 7.32 5.42
N ILE A 235 -16.43 6.07 5.59
CA ILE A 235 -17.04 4.94 4.88
C ILE A 235 -17.76 3.94 5.79
N VAL A 236 -17.97 4.27 7.06
CA VAL A 236 -18.59 3.34 8.04
C VAL A 236 -19.92 2.79 7.54
N ASP A 237 -20.74 3.63 6.89
CA ASP A 237 -22.06 3.27 6.36
C ASP A 237 -22.02 2.89 4.86
N GLU A 238 -20.85 2.88 4.24
CA GLU A 238 -20.66 2.67 2.79
C GLU A 238 -19.75 1.47 2.47
N VAL A 239 -19.41 0.65 3.48
CA VAL A 239 -18.46 -0.47 3.32
C VAL A 239 -18.97 -1.50 2.32
N GLU A 240 -20.27 -1.80 2.34
CA GLU A 240 -20.87 -2.71 1.37
C GLU A 240 -20.79 -2.17 -0.07
N ARG A 241 -21.01 -0.86 -0.23
CA ARG A 241 -20.81 -0.18 -1.53
C ARG A 241 -19.39 -0.36 -2.03
N LEU A 242 -18.38 -0.14 -1.17
CA LEU A 242 -16.98 -0.35 -1.53
C LEU A 242 -16.70 -1.81 -1.91
N ALA A 243 -17.22 -2.76 -1.12
CA ALA A 243 -17.06 -4.19 -1.37
C ALA A 243 -17.62 -4.62 -2.74
N ASN A 244 -18.70 -3.98 -3.22
CA ASN A 244 -19.32 -4.28 -4.50
C ASN A 244 -18.51 -3.79 -5.71
N TYR A 245 -17.51 -2.93 -5.52
CA TYR A 245 -16.50 -2.60 -6.54
C TYR A 245 -15.29 -3.57 -6.52
N PHE A 246 -15.27 -4.56 -5.64
CA PHE A 246 -14.19 -5.55 -5.53
C PHE A 246 -12.79 -4.91 -5.49
N PRO A 247 -12.48 -4.06 -4.48
CA PRO A 247 -11.13 -3.53 -4.35
C PRO A 247 -10.14 -4.69 -4.20
N ARG A 248 -8.97 -4.57 -4.82
CA ARG A 248 -7.89 -5.56 -4.67
C ARG A 248 -7.40 -5.61 -3.23
N LEU A 249 -7.36 -4.45 -2.57
CA LEU A 249 -6.90 -4.30 -1.20
C LEU A 249 -7.51 -3.04 -0.56
N VAL A 250 -7.92 -3.15 0.69
CA VAL A 250 -8.26 -1.99 1.53
C VAL A 250 -7.29 -1.91 2.70
N GLY A 251 -6.48 -0.85 2.74
CA GLY A 251 -5.59 -0.56 3.87
C GLY A 251 -6.28 0.37 4.86
N VAL A 252 -6.54 -0.14 6.08
CA VAL A 252 -7.19 0.63 7.16
C VAL A 252 -6.15 1.01 8.20
N SER A 253 -6.12 2.29 8.60
CA SER A 253 -5.21 2.79 9.63
C SER A 253 -5.70 2.41 11.02
N ILE A 254 -4.94 1.58 11.73
CA ILE A 254 -5.18 1.19 13.14
C ILE A 254 -3.87 1.30 13.90
N TYR A 255 -3.80 2.21 14.88
CA TYR A 255 -2.53 2.50 15.56
C TYR A 255 -2.35 1.75 16.89
N SER A 256 -3.41 1.15 17.43
CA SER A 256 -3.40 0.40 18.68
C SER A 256 -4.63 -0.49 18.81
N GLY A 257 -4.54 -1.56 19.60
CA GLY A 257 -5.71 -2.30 20.07
C GLY A 257 -6.41 -1.62 21.26
N ILE A 258 -5.82 -0.57 21.83
CA ILE A 258 -6.39 0.23 22.91
C ILE A 258 -7.04 1.49 22.30
N PRO A 259 -8.38 1.64 22.43
CA PRO A 259 -9.11 2.76 21.83
C PRO A 259 -8.53 4.13 22.16
N GLU A 260 -8.21 4.36 23.43
CA GLU A 260 -7.70 5.64 23.92
C GLU A 260 -6.35 6.01 23.31
N VAL A 261 -5.48 5.02 23.07
CA VAL A 261 -4.18 5.23 22.43
C VAL A 261 -4.35 5.57 20.95
N HIS A 262 -5.25 4.87 20.26
CA HIS A 262 -5.57 5.17 18.86
C HIS A 262 -6.16 6.58 18.74
N ASP A 263 -7.18 6.91 19.52
CA ASP A 263 -7.85 8.21 19.51
C ASP A 263 -6.88 9.35 19.86
N TYR A 264 -5.94 9.11 20.79
CA TYR A 264 -4.85 10.04 21.08
C TYR A 264 -4.00 10.32 19.85
N ILE A 265 -3.64 9.29 19.09
CA ILE A 265 -2.79 9.42 17.89
C ILE A 265 -3.55 10.14 16.77
N THR A 266 -4.80 9.79 16.53
CA THR A 266 -5.63 10.38 15.46
C THR A 266 -6.19 11.76 15.81
N ARG A 267 -6.22 12.12 17.10
CA ARG A 267 -6.83 13.34 17.63
C ARG A 267 -8.34 13.43 17.43
N ILE A 268 -8.98 12.30 17.25
CA ILE A 268 -10.43 12.21 17.04
C ILE A 268 -11.02 11.20 18.03
N LYS A 269 -11.91 11.67 18.88
CA LYS A 269 -12.62 10.83 19.83
C LYS A 269 -13.46 9.78 19.10
N SER A 270 -13.41 8.54 19.59
CA SER A 270 -14.10 7.38 19.03
C SER A 270 -13.71 7.05 17.58
N SER A 271 -12.53 7.50 17.11
CA SER A 271 -12.01 7.13 15.80
C SER A 271 -11.72 5.62 15.75
N TRP A 272 -11.23 5.04 16.83
CA TRP A 272 -10.99 3.62 16.94
C TRP A 272 -12.23 2.79 16.66
N GLU A 273 -13.36 3.12 17.29
CA GLU A 273 -14.62 2.39 17.11
C GLU A 273 -15.12 2.43 15.68
N ARG A 274 -15.01 3.59 15.02
CA ARG A 274 -15.41 3.74 13.61
C ARG A 274 -14.49 2.96 12.68
N SER A 275 -13.17 3.08 12.82
CA SER A 275 -12.21 2.32 12.02
C SER A 275 -12.37 0.82 12.24
N MET A 276 -12.59 0.36 13.47
CA MET A 276 -12.86 -1.04 13.78
C MET A 276 -14.22 -1.53 13.26
N SER A 277 -15.22 -0.66 13.17
CA SER A 277 -16.48 -0.99 12.50
C SER A 277 -16.26 -1.32 11.03
N VAL A 278 -15.44 -0.51 10.34
CA VAL A 278 -15.05 -0.77 8.94
C VAL A 278 -14.27 -2.08 8.82
N VAL A 279 -13.31 -2.35 9.69
CA VAL A 279 -12.54 -3.61 9.70
C VAL A 279 -13.47 -4.82 9.85
N ARG A 280 -14.42 -4.77 10.79
CA ARG A 280 -15.40 -5.86 11.01
C ARG A 280 -16.27 -6.10 9.77
N GLN A 281 -16.77 -5.03 9.15
CA GLN A 281 -17.62 -5.12 7.96
C GLN A 281 -16.84 -5.66 6.74
N LEU A 282 -15.64 -5.15 6.48
CA LEU A 282 -14.77 -5.63 5.40
C LEU A 282 -14.45 -7.13 5.57
N SER A 283 -14.14 -7.56 6.80
CA SER A 283 -13.89 -8.95 7.13
C SER A 283 -15.12 -9.83 6.83
N ALA A 284 -16.31 -9.41 7.29
CA ALA A 284 -17.56 -10.13 7.04
C ALA A 284 -17.88 -10.25 5.54
N LEU A 285 -17.50 -9.26 4.75
CA LEU A 285 -17.68 -9.22 3.29
C LEU A 285 -16.53 -9.91 2.53
N GLY A 286 -15.52 -10.44 3.22
CA GLY A 286 -14.37 -11.13 2.60
C GLY A 286 -13.50 -10.22 1.73
N VAL A 287 -13.44 -8.92 2.02
CA VAL A 287 -12.60 -7.97 1.30
C VAL A 287 -11.15 -8.09 1.78
N PRO A 288 -10.16 -8.24 0.88
CA PRO A 288 -8.75 -8.26 1.27
C PRO A 288 -8.35 -6.97 2.00
N MET A 289 -7.73 -7.11 3.19
CA MET A 289 -7.40 -5.98 4.06
C MET A 289 -5.97 -5.99 4.56
N ASN A 290 -5.43 -4.78 4.74
CA ASN A 290 -4.26 -4.52 5.57
C ASN A 290 -4.62 -3.62 6.73
N LEU A 291 -4.09 -3.91 7.92
CA LEU A 291 -4.10 -2.98 9.05
C LEU A 291 -2.76 -2.26 9.12
N LYS A 292 -2.79 -0.96 8.85
CA LYS A 292 -1.60 -0.11 8.79
C LYS A 292 -1.34 0.58 10.12
N CYS A 293 -0.16 0.38 10.67
CA CYS A 293 0.23 0.94 11.95
C CYS A 293 1.63 1.54 11.91
N CYS A 294 1.72 2.85 12.11
CA CYS A 294 2.99 3.49 12.44
C CYS A 294 3.32 3.22 13.90
N VAL A 295 4.45 2.55 14.16
CA VAL A 295 4.92 2.26 15.52
C VAL A 295 5.75 3.43 16.03
N MET A 296 5.34 3.99 17.16
CA MET A 296 5.93 5.19 17.75
C MET A 296 5.83 5.15 19.28
N ARG A 297 6.50 6.07 19.96
CA ARG A 297 6.50 6.10 21.44
C ARG A 297 5.12 6.01 22.07
N PRO A 298 4.07 6.70 21.58
CA PRO A 298 2.73 6.62 22.17
C PRO A 298 2.10 5.22 22.17
N ASN A 299 2.35 4.42 21.14
CA ASN A 299 1.74 3.09 21.00
C ASN A 299 2.71 1.92 21.13
N VAL A 300 3.97 2.16 21.51
CA VAL A 300 4.98 1.10 21.57
C VAL A 300 4.58 -0.07 22.48
N LYS A 301 3.81 0.19 23.53
CA LYS A 301 3.30 -0.84 24.45
C LYS A 301 2.08 -1.61 23.93
N SER A 302 1.45 -1.19 22.85
CA SER A 302 0.16 -1.73 22.39
C SER A 302 0.05 -1.95 20.87
N TYR A 303 1.06 -1.58 20.09
CA TYR A 303 1.03 -1.74 18.62
C TYR A 303 0.85 -3.21 18.20
N TYR A 304 1.44 -4.16 18.94
CA TYR A 304 1.37 -5.59 18.65
C TYR A 304 -0.07 -6.12 18.64
N MET A 305 -0.99 -5.46 19.37
CA MET A 305 -2.40 -5.81 19.37
C MET A 305 -3.05 -5.62 17.98
N VAL A 306 -2.46 -4.78 17.13
CA VAL A 306 -2.90 -4.64 15.73
C VAL A 306 -2.67 -5.93 14.95
N ALA A 307 -1.61 -6.68 15.25
CA ALA A 307 -1.40 -8.01 14.66
C ALA A 307 -2.43 -9.03 15.18
N ASP A 308 -2.83 -8.94 16.46
CA ASP A 308 -3.90 -9.79 17.00
C ASP A 308 -5.25 -9.48 16.33
N ILE A 309 -5.58 -8.21 16.15
CA ILE A 309 -6.77 -7.76 15.41
C ILE A 309 -6.72 -8.25 13.96
N ALA A 310 -5.59 -8.07 13.29
CA ALA A 310 -5.42 -8.52 11.92
C ALA A 310 -5.65 -10.04 11.79
N LYS A 311 -5.09 -10.83 12.71
CA LYS A 311 -5.31 -12.27 12.79
C LYS A 311 -6.78 -12.62 13.00
N GLN A 312 -7.47 -11.91 13.88
CA GLN A 312 -8.88 -12.13 14.19
C GLN A 312 -9.78 -11.90 12.97
N TYR A 313 -9.48 -10.88 12.16
CA TYR A 313 -10.33 -10.45 11.04
C TYR A 313 -9.78 -10.84 9.66
N GLY A 314 -8.82 -11.76 9.58
CA GLY A 314 -8.26 -12.22 8.31
C GLY A 314 -7.49 -11.16 7.52
N ALA A 315 -7.05 -10.09 8.19
CA ALA A 315 -6.26 -9.02 7.61
C ALA A 315 -4.75 -9.28 7.73
N VAL A 316 -3.94 -8.52 7.00
CA VAL A 316 -2.48 -8.56 7.11
C VAL A 316 -2.00 -7.32 7.89
N PRO A 317 -1.28 -7.47 9.02
CA PRO A 317 -0.73 -6.33 9.73
C PRO A 317 0.44 -5.75 8.95
N GLN A 318 0.50 -4.41 8.89
CA GLN A 318 1.61 -3.69 8.29
C GLN A 318 2.13 -2.64 9.25
N PHE A 319 3.37 -2.82 9.69
CA PHE A 319 4.02 -1.91 10.63
C PHE A 319 5.06 -1.04 9.92
N GLU A 320 4.99 0.27 10.14
CA GLU A 320 6.02 1.22 9.73
C GLU A 320 6.71 1.78 10.99
N ILE A 321 8.02 1.67 11.04
CA ILE A 321 8.85 2.13 12.14
C ILE A 321 9.74 3.33 11.78
N SER A 322 9.86 3.63 10.48
CA SER A 322 10.67 4.74 9.97
C SER A 322 9.80 5.99 9.84
N LEU A 323 9.54 6.65 10.95
CA LEU A 323 8.72 7.85 10.96
C LEU A 323 9.48 9.03 10.36
N THR A 324 8.88 9.66 9.35
CA THR A 324 9.39 10.89 8.72
C THR A 324 8.83 12.14 9.37
N ASP A 325 9.59 13.21 9.31
CA ASP A 325 9.08 14.54 9.66
C ASP A 325 8.09 15.05 8.60
N SER A 326 7.44 16.16 8.88
CA SER A 326 6.53 16.81 7.95
C SER A 326 7.28 17.26 6.68
N ILE A 327 6.63 17.14 5.55
CA ILE A 327 7.14 17.63 4.27
C ILE A 327 7.43 19.15 4.32
N GLU A 328 6.77 19.87 5.20
CA GLU A 328 6.98 21.31 5.43
C GLU A 328 8.14 21.63 6.38
N GLY A 329 8.86 20.60 6.85
CA GLY A 329 10.08 20.75 7.64
C GLY A 329 9.86 20.82 9.15
N ASP A 330 8.66 20.56 9.66
CA ASP A 330 8.44 20.42 11.11
C ASP A 330 9.06 19.11 11.62
N LYS A 331 10.04 19.22 12.51
CA LYS A 331 10.77 18.09 13.12
C LYS A 331 10.11 17.53 14.38
N CYS A 332 8.84 17.78 14.61
CA CYS A 332 8.14 17.28 15.80
C CYS A 332 8.09 15.74 15.86
N VAL A 333 7.94 15.09 14.72
CA VAL A 333 7.87 13.62 14.64
C VAL A 333 9.19 12.99 15.05
N SER A 334 10.31 13.43 14.48
CA SER A 334 11.63 12.90 14.82
C SER A 334 11.98 13.14 16.28
N LYS A 335 11.65 14.32 16.79
CA LYS A 335 12.02 14.73 18.15
C LYS A 335 11.20 14.05 19.25
N TYR A 336 9.89 13.87 19.03
CA TYR A 336 8.98 13.49 20.12
C TYR A 336 8.33 12.13 19.96
N LEU A 337 8.15 11.64 18.74
CA LEU A 337 7.38 10.42 18.45
C LEU A 337 8.27 9.23 18.10
N ARG A 338 9.46 9.45 17.54
CA ARG A 338 10.37 8.38 17.19
C ARG A 338 10.85 7.64 18.45
N MET A 339 10.81 6.31 18.39
CA MET A 339 11.29 5.46 19.49
C MET A 339 12.79 5.67 19.73
N PRO A 340 13.26 5.76 20.99
CA PRO A 340 14.68 5.73 21.28
C PRO A 340 15.27 4.32 21.01
N PRO A 341 16.62 4.18 20.92
CA PRO A 341 17.25 2.91 20.55
C PRO A 341 16.79 1.73 21.38
N GLU A 342 16.64 1.89 22.70
CA GLU A 342 16.26 0.82 23.63
C GLU A 342 14.85 0.27 23.34
N GLN A 343 13.91 1.13 22.98
CA GLN A 343 12.56 0.73 22.58
C GLN A 343 12.57 0.08 21.19
N LEU A 344 13.34 0.67 20.27
CA LEU A 344 13.44 0.18 18.90
C LEU A 344 14.09 -1.21 18.86
N GLU A 345 15.13 -1.47 19.67
CA GLU A 345 15.77 -2.79 19.75
C GLU A 345 14.79 -3.90 20.20
N ILE A 346 13.86 -3.58 21.11
CA ILE A 346 12.78 -4.52 21.51
C ILE A 346 11.80 -4.75 20.35
N VAL A 347 11.34 -3.67 19.72
CA VAL A 347 10.38 -3.75 18.60
C VAL A 347 10.96 -4.50 17.40
N LEU A 348 12.25 -4.40 17.15
CA LEU A 348 12.96 -5.16 16.10
C LEU A 348 13.00 -6.68 16.37
N ARG A 349 12.59 -7.14 17.56
CA ARG A 349 12.40 -8.58 17.87
C ARG A 349 11.00 -9.09 17.53
N ASP A 350 10.06 -8.20 17.17
CA ASP A 350 8.74 -8.61 16.70
C ASP A 350 8.82 -9.18 15.29
N ASP A 351 8.34 -10.37 15.14
CA ASP A 351 8.28 -11.09 13.87
C ASP A 351 7.48 -10.35 12.79
N ASN A 352 6.46 -9.58 13.18
CA ASN A 352 5.66 -8.80 12.26
C ASN A 352 6.37 -7.51 11.80
N VAL A 353 7.32 -7.00 12.58
CA VAL A 353 8.13 -5.81 12.26
C VAL A 353 9.44 -6.18 11.60
N ALA A 354 10.07 -7.24 12.04
CA ALA A 354 11.38 -7.72 11.56
C ALA A 354 11.39 -8.18 10.11
N LEU A 355 10.22 -8.26 9.47
CA LEU A 355 10.07 -8.64 8.05
C LEU A 355 10.93 -7.80 7.11
N TYR A 356 11.17 -6.55 7.47
CA TYR A 356 11.98 -5.63 6.69
C TYR A 356 13.47 -5.65 7.03
N VAL A 357 13.87 -6.44 8.01
CA VAL A 357 15.22 -6.38 8.60
C VAL A 357 15.97 -7.70 8.47
N GLY A 358 15.27 -8.78 8.12
CA GLY A 358 15.84 -10.13 8.17
C GLY A 358 15.95 -10.63 9.61
N LYS A 359 15.50 -11.85 9.87
CA LYS A 359 15.42 -12.44 11.20
C LYS A 359 16.63 -13.26 11.59
N GLU A 360 17.42 -13.67 10.62
CA GLU A 360 18.43 -14.68 10.85
C GLU A 360 19.64 -14.08 11.52
N ALA A 361 19.83 -14.40 12.79
CA ALA A 361 21.11 -14.23 13.44
C ALA A 361 22.15 -15.16 12.78
N PRO A 362 23.36 -14.67 12.50
CA PRO A 362 23.93 -13.37 12.87
C PRO A 362 23.62 -12.24 11.85
N ASN A 363 22.86 -12.50 10.82
CA ASN A 363 22.75 -11.62 9.65
C ASN A 363 21.63 -10.58 9.72
N TYR A 364 20.93 -10.37 10.79
CA TYR A 364 19.88 -9.37 11.01
C TYR A 364 19.67 -8.31 9.88
N GLY A 365 19.62 -8.77 8.62
CA GLY A 365 19.28 -7.98 7.45
C GLY A 365 20.39 -7.14 6.84
N GLY A 366 21.62 -7.32 7.25
CA GLY A 366 22.76 -6.67 6.63
C GLY A 366 23.05 -7.23 5.23
N GLN A 367 22.55 -6.56 4.18
CA GLN A 367 22.87 -6.91 2.79
C GLN A 367 23.75 -5.82 2.18
N PRO A 368 24.95 -6.14 1.70
CA PRO A 368 25.78 -5.19 0.97
C PRO A 368 25.05 -4.65 -0.24
N LYS A 369 25.12 -3.34 -0.46
CA LYS A 369 24.49 -2.67 -1.58
C LYS A 369 25.48 -2.48 -2.71
N SER A 370 25.05 -2.78 -3.94
CA SER A 370 25.85 -2.43 -5.11
C SER A 370 25.84 -0.92 -5.33
N MET A 371 27.04 -0.32 -5.42
CA MET A 371 27.17 1.11 -5.68
C MET A 371 26.64 1.53 -7.06
N ASN A 372 26.52 0.59 -7.99
CA ASN A 372 25.99 0.81 -9.34
C ASN A 372 24.47 0.61 -9.45
N GLN A 373 23.78 0.18 -8.37
CA GLN A 373 22.33 0.02 -8.40
C GLN A 373 21.60 1.36 -8.30
N ASN A 374 20.39 1.40 -8.88
CA ASN A 374 19.46 2.50 -8.63
C ASN A 374 18.99 2.39 -7.17
N PRO A 375 18.98 3.48 -6.41
CA PRO A 375 18.63 3.46 -4.99
C PRO A 375 17.16 3.14 -4.71
N CYS A 376 16.26 3.41 -5.67
CA CYS A 376 14.82 3.21 -5.50
C CYS A 376 14.13 2.99 -6.85
N GLY A 377 13.16 2.07 -6.90
CA GLY A 377 12.36 1.79 -8.11
C GLY A 377 11.26 2.82 -8.42
N ALA A 378 10.90 3.70 -7.47
CA ALA A 378 9.91 4.74 -7.69
C ALA A 378 10.33 5.69 -8.83
N GLY A 379 9.38 6.11 -9.67
CA GLY A 379 9.68 6.93 -10.86
C GLY A 379 10.12 6.14 -12.10
N ASN A 380 10.18 4.81 -12.03
CA ASN A 380 10.39 3.95 -13.21
C ASN A 380 9.04 3.55 -13.83
N ASN A 381 8.39 2.55 -13.24
CA ASN A 381 7.08 2.04 -13.70
C ASN A 381 5.93 2.40 -12.74
N SER A 382 6.25 3.05 -11.63
CA SER A 382 5.29 3.52 -10.63
C SER A 382 5.56 4.97 -10.24
N PHE A 383 4.47 5.71 -10.06
CA PHE A 383 4.49 7.14 -9.75
C PHE A 383 3.42 7.48 -8.73
N CYS A 384 3.50 8.70 -8.18
CA CYS A 384 2.43 9.30 -7.41
C CYS A 384 1.97 10.60 -8.10
N ILE A 385 0.66 10.82 -8.10
CA ILE A 385 0.04 12.08 -8.55
C ILE A 385 -0.53 12.78 -7.33
N THR A 386 -0.10 14.01 -7.10
CA THR A 386 -0.64 14.84 -6.02
C THR A 386 -2.02 15.39 -6.37
N PRO A 387 -2.79 15.90 -5.40
CA PRO A 387 -4.10 16.49 -5.68
C PRO A 387 -4.05 17.65 -6.68
N GLU A 388 -2.94 18.37 -6.78
CA GLU A 388 -2.74 19.50 -7.72
C GLU A 388 -2.28 19.04 -9.13
N GLY A 389 -2.13 17.73 -9.33
CA GLY A 389 -1.70 17.17 -10.61
C GLY A 389 -0.19 17.06 -10.81
N ASN A 390 0.60 17.18 -9.75
CA ASN A 390 2.05 17.01 -9.86
C ASN A 390 2.41 15.54 -9.97
N LEU A 391 3.24 15.19 -10.94
CA LEU A 391 3.85 13.87 -11.07
C LEU A 391 5.12 13.83 -10.22
N ILE A 392 5.16 12.93 -9.25
CA ILE A 392 6.27 12.71 -8.33
C ILE A 392 6.62 11.22 -8.22
N PRO A 393 7.83 10.84 -7.74
CA PRO A 393 8.21 9.43 -7.62
C PRO A 393 7.28 8.61 -6.71
N CYS A 394 7.00 9.11 -5.52
CA CYS A 394 6.09 8.51 -4.54
C CYS A 394 5.63 9.56 -3.53
N CYS A 395 4.62 9.22 -2.71
CA CYS A 395 4.05 10.12 -1.69
C CYS A 395 5.05 10.65 -0.65
N SER A 396 6.20 9.97 -0.46
CA SER A 396 7.26 10.43 0.45
C SER A 396 8.39 11.18 -0.27
N PHE A 397 8.35 11.32 -1.59
CA PHE A 397 9.43 11.93 -2.35
C PHE A 397 8.87 12.97 -3.33
N HIS A 398 8.80 14.20 -2.87
CA HIS A 398 8.16 15.33 -3.56
C HIS A 398 9.05 16.05 -4.59
N THR A 399 9.97 15.34 -5.24
CA THR A 399 10.64 15.87 -6.44
C THR A 399 9.63 15.95 -7.58
N LEU A 400 9.46 17.13 -8.15
CA LEU A 400 8.51 17.39 -9.23
C LEU A 400 9.09 16.96 -10.57
N PHE A 401 8.42 16.06 -11.28
CA PHE A 401 8.76 15.67 -12.65
C PHE A 401 8.01 16.46 -13.71
N GLY A 402 6.83 16.97 -13.38
CA GLY A 402 5.97 17.79 -14.22
C GLY A 402 4.57 17.87 -13.62
N ASN A 403 3.66 18.59 -14.30
CA ASN A 403 2.26 18.71 -13.88
C ASN A 403 1.34 18.36 -15.05
N ILE A 404 0.36 17.49 -14.81
CA ILE A 404 -0.54 16.96 -15.85
C ILE A 404 -1.52 17.98 -16.44
N ARG A 405 -1.63 19.17 -15.86
CA ARG A 405 -2.37 20.30 -16.41
C ARG A 405 -1.55 21.11 -17.42
N GLU A 406 -0.23 21.04 -17.32
CA GLU A 406 0.70 21.79 -18.15
C GLU A 406 1.19 20.99 -19.36
N GLN A 407 1.32 19.67 -19.17
CA GLN A 407 1.84 18.73 -20.17
C GLN A 407 1.08 17.42 -20.10
N SER A 408 0.97 16.69 -21.20
CA SER A 408 0.49 15.30 -21.16
C SER A 408 1.45 14.41 -20.38
N LEU A 409 0.95 13.34 -19.81
CA LEU A 409 1.77 12.37 -19.09
C LEU A 409 2.92 11.82 -19.97
N SER A 410 2.63 11.55 -21.24
CA SER A 410 3.62 11.07 -22.21
C SER A 410 4.74 12.09 -22.45
N GLU A 411 4.41 13.39 -22.52
CA GLU A 411 5.41 14.45 -22.63
C GLU A 411 6.27 14.54 -21.38
N ILE A 412 5.66 14.49 -20.18
CA ILE A 412 6.41 14.52 -18.92
C ILE A 412 7.40 13.35 -18.86
N ILE A 413 6.94 12.12 -19.15
CA ILE A 413 7.80 10.93 -19.12
C ILE A 413 8.97 11.02 -20.10
N LYS A 414 8.77 11.63 -21.25
CA LYS A 414 9.77 11.75 -22.31
C LYS A 414 10.72 12.92 -22.10
N GLU A 415 10.23 14.05 -21.61
CA GLU A 415 10.93 15.34 -21.69
C GLU A 415 11.40 15.87 -20.33
N SER A 416 10.89 15.35 -19.20
CA SER A 416 11.31 15.80 -17.87
C SER A 416 12.80 15.51 -17.61
N LYS A 417 13.56 16.58 -17.43
CA LYS A 417 14.99 16.51 -17.09
C LYS A 417 15.20 15.94 -15.69
N GLU A 418 14.30 16.26 -14.77
CA GLU A 418 14.28 15.82 -13.39
C GLU A 418 14.05 14.30 -13.32
N LEU A 419 13.09 13.78 -14.10
CA LEU A 419 12.84 12.34 -14.20
C LEU A 419 14.04 11.62 -14.86
N ALA A 420 14.56 12.17 -15.96
CA ALA A 420 15.73 11.61 -16.63
C ALA A 420 16.98 11.62 -15.73
N TYR A 421 17.16 12.67 -14.92
CA TYR A 421 18.22 12.73 -13.91
C TYR A 421 17.99 11.67 -12.82
N TRP A 422 16.80 11.58 -12.25
CA TRP A 422 16.43 10.60 -11.21
C TRP A 422 16.71 9.16 -11.65
N ARG A 423 16.29 8.79 -12.87
CA ARG A 423 16.46 7.43 -13.41
C ARG A 423 17.92 7.04 -13.62
N ARG A 424 18.82 8.01 -13.78
CA ARG A 424 20.26 7.76 -13.97
C ARG A 424 21.03 7.65 -12.67
N LEU A 425 20.49 8.15 -11.57
CA LEU A 425 21.17 8.13 -10.28
C LEU A 425 21.53 6.70 -9.86
N LYS A 426 22.74 6.57 -9.35
CA LYS A 426 23.28 5.37 -8.75
C LYS A 426 23.58 5.62 -7.28
N LEU A 427 23.71 4.57 -6.49
CA LEU A 427 24.08 4.70 -5.09
C LEU A 427 25.46 5.39 -4.93
N SER A 428 26.37 5.22 -5.91
CA SER A 428 27.67 5.91 -5.94
C SER A 428 27.57 7.44 -5.97
N ASP A 429 26.46 8.01 -6.46
CA ASP A 429 26.26 9.45 -6.56
C ASP A 429 25.87 10.08 -5.21
N TYR A 430 25.50 9.25 -4.23
CA TYR A 430 25.13 9.70 -2.91
C TYR A 430 26.38 10.03 -2.07
N GLU A 431 26.29 11.08 -1.25
CA GLU A 431 27.44 11.59 -0.49
C GLU A 431 28.01 10.56 0.50
N GLU A 432 27.13 9.89 1.26
CA GLU A 432 27.52 9.00 2.36
C GLU A 432 26.91 7.58 2.27
N CYS A 433 25.80 7.42 1.53
CA CYS A 433 25.06 6.16 1.50
C CYS A 433 25.88 5.03 0.87
N GLY A 434 25.82 3.85 1.47
CA GLY A 434 26.55 2.66 1.01
C GLY A 434 28.02 2.58 1.39
N ARG A 435 28.58 3.59 2.11
CA ARG A 435 30.01 3.70 2.39
C ARG A 435 30.42 3.18 3.78
N TYR A 436 29.47 2.90 4.64
CA TYR A 436 29.71 2.44 6.03
C TYR A 436 29.09 1.07 6.27
N ASP A 437 29.62 0.30 7.20
CA ASP A 437 29.14 -1.06 7.52
C ASP A 437 27.65 -1.08 7.89
N TYR A 438 27.18 -0.08 8.63
CA TYR A 438 25.76 0.03 8.97
C TYR A 438 24.85 0.29 7.76
N CYS A 439 25.39 0.75 6.63
CA CYS A 439 24.59 0.96 5.42
C CYS A 439 24.02 -0.35 4.85
N ALA A 440 24.63 -1.49 5.15
CA ALA A 440 24.10 -2.81 4.81
C ALA A 440 22.76 -3.10 5.52
N TYR A 441 22.47 -2.41 6.62
CA TYR A 441 21.24 -2.52 7.41
C TYR A 441 20.22 -1.42 7.11
N CYS A 442 20.47 -0.60 6.09
CA CYS A 442 19.64 0.54 5.74
C CYS A 442 18.57 0.17 4.72
N ASN A 443 17.32 0.49 5.01
CA ASN A 443 16.26 0.57 4.01
C ASN A 443 16.30 1.99 3.44
N LEU A 444 17.25 2.25 2.53
CA LEU A 444 17.44 3.57 1.96
C LEU A 444 16.13 4.09 1.34
N CYS A 445 15.67 5.24 1.82
CA CYS A 445 14.56 5.98 1.25
C CYS A 445 15.05 7.37 0.78
N PRO A 446 15.17 7.58 -0.52
CA PRO A 446 15.54 8.91 -1.06
C PRO A 446 14.52 10.00 -0.73
N GLY A 447 13.25 9.63 -0.52
CA GLY A 447 12.21 10.55 -0.06
C GLY A 447 12.52 11.13 1.32
N ASN A 448 12.98 10.31 2.27
CA ASN A 448 13.42 10.80 3.58
C ASN A 448 14.62 11.75 3.46
N ASN A 449 15.57 11.42 2.59
CA ASN A 449 16.69 12.30 2.30
C ASN A 449 16.20 13.67 1.79
N PHE A 450 15.24 13.64 0.87
CA PHE A 450 14.66 14.85 0.29
C PHE A 450 13.88 15.69 1.29
N ILE A 451 13.05 15.05 2.15
CA ILE A 451 12.30 15.74 3.21
C ILE A 451 13.25 16.48 4.17
N GLU A 452 14.34 15.84 4.57
CA GLU A 452 15.27 16.42 5.55
C GLU A 452 16.22 17.45 4.97
N HIS A 453 16.60 17.32 3.68
CA HIS A 453 17.71 18.10 3.09
C HIS A 453 17.37 18.83 1.79
N GLY A 454 16.17 18.64 1.22
CA GLY A 454 15.82 19.20 -0.10
C GLY A 454 16.53 18.53 -1.28
N THR A 455 17.29 17.47 -1.04
CA THR A 455 18.00 16.68 -2.04
C THR A 455 17.97 15.19 -1.70
N PRO A 456 17.82 14.29 -2.69
CA PRO A 456 17.86 12.86 -2.43
C PRO A 456 19.28 12.34 -2.11
N LEU A 457 20.33 13.10 -2.43
CA LEU A 457 21.73 12.64 -2.40
C LEU A 457 22.35 12.62 -1.01
N LYS A 458 21.87 13.48 -0.10
CA LYS A 458 22.38 13.57 1.26
C LYS A 458 21.63 12.61 2.17
N ALA A 459 22.37 11.84 3.00
CA ALA A 459 21.78 10.84 3.88
C ALA A 459 20.87 11.46 4.95
N SER A 460 19.64 10.93 5.10
CA SER A 460 18.71 11.38 6.13
C SER A 460 19.09 10.85 7.51
N GLU A 461 18.80 11.64 8.54
CA GLU A 461 19.00 11.25 9.94
C GLU A 461 18.17 10.01 10.28
N VAL A 462 16.91 9.91 9.79
CA VAL A 462 16.04 8.77 10.09
C VAL A 462 16.56 7.47 9.47
N ASN A 463 16.98 7.50 8.22
CA ASN A 463 17.54 6.30 7.57
C ASN A 463 18.81 5.83 8.29
N CYS A 464 19.71 6.78 8.60
CA CYS A 464 20.96 6.49 9.32
C CYS A 464 20.69 6.01 10.75
N TYR A 465 19.75 6.63 11.47
CA TYR A 465 19.34 6.21 12.82
C TYR A 465 18.87 4.76 12.82
N MET A 466 17.95 4.40 11.92
CA MET A 466 17.43 3.05 11.80
C MET A 466 18.52 2.04 11.45
N ALA A 467 19.40 2.38 10.50
CA ALA A 467 20.51 1.53 10.08
C ALA A 467 21.52 1.31 11.21
N LYS A 468 21.92 2.36 11.92
CA LYS A 468 22.86 2.29 13.05
C LYS A 468 22.28 1.48 14.21
N THR A 469 21.00 1.65 14.53
CA THR A 469 20.35 0.87 15.59
C THR A 469 20.30 -0.62 15.22
N ARG A 470 19.93 -0.97 13.99
CA ARG A 470 19.91 -2.36 13.51
C ARG A 470 21.31 -2.98 13.52
N TYR A 471 22.30 -2.26 13.00
CA TYR A 471 23.70 -2.70 13.01
C TYR A 471 24.20 -2.92 14.44
N GLY A 472 24.00 -1.93 15.32
CA GLY A 472 24.39 -2.03 16.73
C GLY A 472 23.70 -3.19 17.45
N LEU A 473 22.40 -3.40 17.19
CA LEU A 473 21.67 -4.55 17.73
C LEU A 473 22.26 -5.87 17.25
N ALA A 474 22.54 -6.01 15.96
CA ALA A 474 23.15 -7.23 15.41
C ALA A 474 24.50 -7.53 16.07
N GLN A 475 25.37 -6.52 16.25
CA GLN A 475 26.66 -6.67 16.94
C GLN A 475 26.48 -7.08 18.41
N LYS A 476 25.55 -6.45 19.13
CA LYS A 476 25.24 -6.80 20.53
C LYS A 476 24.74 -8.24 20.65
N MET A 477 23.84 -8.68 19.74
CA MET A 477 23.28 -10.03 19.76
C MET A 477 24.29 -11.11 19.42
N MET A 478 25.25 -10.85 18.51
CA MET A 478 26.38 -11.75 18.29
C MET A 478 27.25 -11.95 19.54
N ASN A 479 27.25 -10.98 20.46
CA ASN A 479 27.93 -11.07 21.74
C ASN A 479 27.03 -11.53 22.91
N GLY A 480 25.88 -12.14 22.60
CA GLY A 480 24.99 -12.74 23.60
C GLY A 480 23.98 -11.80 24.25
N TYR A 481 23.83 -10.55 23.76
CA TYR A 481 22.80 -9.64 24.23
C TYR A 481 21.44 -10.05 23.68
N ASP A 482 20.43 -10.11 24.55
CA ASP A 482 19.03 -10.30 24.17
C ASP A 482 18.20 -9.08 24.59
N PRO A 483 17.63 -8.30 23.65
CA PRO A 483 16.75 -7.17 23.99
C PRO A 483 15.52 -7.57 24.80
N LEU A 484 15.07 -8.82 24.64
CA LEU A 484 13.93 -9.36 25.38
C LEU A 484 14.29 -9.82 26.80
N ASN A 485 15.57 -9.98 27.08
CA ASN A 485 16.06 -10.39 28.41
C ASN A 485 15.41 -11.70 28.91
N GLY A 486 15.26 -12.68 28.02
CA GLY A 486 14.63 -13.97 28.30
C GLY A 486 13.11 -13.93 28.49
N LYS A 487 12.46 -12.79 28.18
CA LYS A 487 11.00 -12.60 28.28
C LYS A 487 10.34 -12.69 26.91
N THR A 488 9.03 -12.82 26.90
CA THR A 488 8.26 -12.62 25.67
C THR A 488 8.28 -11.14 25.25
N LEU A 489 8.05 -10.88 23.97
CA LEU A 489 7.93 -9.51 23.47
C LEU A 489 6.90 -8.70 24.28
N ARG A 490 5.73 -9.27 24.57
CA ARG A 490 4.64 -8.60 25.30
C ARG A 490 5.04 -8.21 26.72
N GLU A 491 5.66 -9.14 27.44
CA GLU A 491 6.18 -8.88 28.80
C GLU A 491 7.23 -7.77 28.77
N ARG A 492 8.12 -7.81 27.78
CA ARG A 492 9.18 -6.81 27.66
C ARG A 492 8.65 -5.43 27.30
N LEU A 493 7.66 -5.34 26.40
CA LEU A 493 6.99 -4.09 26.06
C LEU A 493 6.21 -3.49 27.24
N ALA A 494 5.58 -4.35 28.05
CA ALA A 494 4.84 -3.91 29.25
C ALA A 494 5.71 -3.22 30.29
N GLU A 495 7.01 -3.56 30.36
CA GLU A 495 7.99 -2.96 31.28
C GLU A 495 8.49 -1.57 30.85
N LEU A 496 8.22 -1.18 29.61
CA LEU A 496 8.59 0.15 29.13
C LEU A 496 7.86 1.23 29.92
N PRO A 497 8.49 2.39 30.15
CA PRO A 497 7.82 3.51 30.78
C PRO A 497 6.60 3.96 29.96
N ASP A 498 5.58 4.44 30.63
CA ASP A 498 4.42 5.01 29.96
C ASP A 498 4.80 6.27 29.20
N PHE A 499 4.16 6.45 28.04
CA PHE A 499 4.35 7.65 27.26
C PHE A 499 3.66 8.82 27.96
N THR A 500 4.43 9.84 28.30
CA THR A 500 3.88 11.09 28.82
C THR A 500 3.42 11.94 27.65
N PRO A 501 2.12 12.24 27.51
CA PRO A 501 1.61 13.11 26.48
C PRO A 501 2.32 14.46 26.48
N ILE A 502 2.81 14.88 25.33
CA ILE A 502 3.51 16.14 25.13
C ILE A 502 2.71 17.02 24.17
N ARG A 503 2.78 18.34 24.38
CA ARG A 503 2.32 19.30 23.38
C ARG A 503 3.43 19.47 22.33
N ILE A 504 3.18 19.04 21.11
CA ILE A 504 4.01 19.38 19.97
C ILE A 504 3.49 20.68 19.35
N LYS A 505 4.33 21.42 18.62
CA LYS A 505 3.97 22.72 18.02
C LYS A 505 2.66 22.65 17.22
N ARG A 506 2.48 21.55 16.53
CA ARG A 506 1.29 21.15 15.78
C ARG A 506 0.01 21.09 16.64
N GLU A 507 0.15 20.75 17.92
CA GLU A 507 -0.95 20.62 18.87
C GLU A 507 -1.31 21.97 19.50
N MET A 508 -0.36 22.91 19.54
CA MET A 508 -0.58 24.22 20.15
C MET A 508 -1.55 25.10 19.34
N SER A 509 -1.74 24.79 18.06
CA SER A 509 -2.71 25.46 17.18
C SER A 509 -4.12 24.90 17.28
N LEU A 510 -4.32 23.81 18.02
CA LEU A 510 -5.60 23.13 18.18
C LEU A 510 -6.08 23.26 19.64
N ASP A 511 -7.34 23.56 19.86
CA ASP A 511 -7.91 23.58 21.21
C ASP A 511 -8.16 22.15 21.69
N TYR A 512 -7.29 21.68 22.59
CA TYR A 512 -7.31 20.33 23.16
C TYR A 512 -8.13 20.19 24.44
N SER A 513 -8.93 21.18 24.79
CA SER A 513 -9.69 21.16 26.04
C SER A 513 -10.61 19.93 26.18
N GLU A 514 -11.00 19.33 25.05
CA GLU A 514 -11.92 18.17 25.00
C GLU A 514 -11.25 16.79 24.79
N THR A 515 -9.95 16.73 24.50
CA THR A 515 -9.24 15.47 24.12
C THR A 515 -8.15 15.06 25.09
N ARG A 516 -8.18 15.52 26.33
CA ARG A 516 -7.28 15.00 27.37
C ARG A 516 -7.66 13.54 27.66
N LEU A 517 -6.90 12.61 27.10
CA LEU A 517 -6.83 11.28 27.66
C LEU A 517 -6.20 11.42 29.05
N GLN A 518 -7.01 11.24 30.07
CA GLN A 518 -6.50 10.76 31.32
C GLN A 518 -6.04 9.32 31.03
N VAL A 519 -4.77 9.14 30.77
CA VAL A 519 -4.14 7.82 30.89
C VAL A 519 -4.19 7.57 32.38
N GLY A 520 -5.23 6.84 32.81
CA GLY A 520 -5.41 6.45 34.19
C GLY A 520 -4.15 5.77 34.68
N GLY A 521 -3.79 6.07 35.88
CA GLY A 521 -2.71 5.44 36.62
C GLY A 521 -2.97 3.96 36.91
#